data_c94f19dfe243f5208657b156650e7983
#
_entry.id   c94f19dfe243f5208657b156650e7983
#
_cell.length_a   1.000
_cell.length_b   1.000
_cell.length_c   1.000
_cell.angle_alpha   90.00
_cell.angle_beta   90.00
_cell.angle_gamma   90.00
#
_symmetry.space_group_name_H-M   'P 1'
#
loop_
_entity.id
_entity.type
_entity.pdbx_description
1 polymer ?
#
loop_
_entity_poly.entity_id
_entity_poly.type
_entity_poly.pdbx_seq_one_letter_code
_entity_poly.pdbx_strand_id
1 'polypeptide(L)'
;MAKKEHSDIISSFAELKEFKNIDNSTMLSILEEAFRKVISNIYGSDQNYDFIFNPDKGDFEIWRNRIVVEDDKVEDPHLEISLSGARKIADDYEVGEEVQEQVDINSFGRRAVLNLSQILSAKIVDVQKDSLYTKYSQLLGQIVSAEVYQVWKKEILLLDDNNNEILLPKADQLPNDFFKKGEIIRAVVARVDNNNNNPKIYVSRTLPLFLERLLEREVPEIQDGLITIKKIVRLPGEKAKIAVESYDDRIDPVGACVGIRGNRIQPIIRELNKESIDVINYTSNPSLYIARALAPAKVTSIVIDNENKRANVYINPEDISSAIGKNGANIKLAIQLTGYHIEIIRGDVEIDEEDIFLDDFADEIDEWVIDILKNIGCDTAKQVLRLTREELIERTDLEEETVDYVIKVLKTEFEKD
;
A
#
# COMPACT_ATOMS: atom_id res chain seq x y z
N MET A 1 45.59 -3.20 33.58
CA MET A 1 44.10 -3.43 33.58
C MET A 1 43.34 -2.22 32.99
N ALA A 2 43.75 -0.99 33.18
CA ALA A 2 43.06 0.20 32.63
C ALA A 2 43.01 0.27 31.07
N LYS A 3 43.94 -0.32 30.34
CA LYS A 3 43.94 -0.34 28.85
C LYS A 3 42.83 -1.23 28.22
N LYS A 4 42.26 -2.14 28.99
CA LYS A 4 41.19 -3.04 28.48
C LYS A 4 39.80 -2.42 28.60
N GLU A 5 39.60 -1.53 29.56
CA GLU A 5 38.32 -0.86 29.83
C GLU A 5 38.08 0.34 28.89
N HIS A 6 39.15 1.01 28.45
CA HIS A 6 39.10 2.00 27.36
C HIS A 6 38.70 1.37 26.03
N SER A 7 39.07 0.09 25.82
CA SER A 7 38.69 -0.71 24.66
C SER A 7 37.18 -0.98 24.57
N ASP A 8 36.50 -1.15 25.71
CA ASP A 8 35.10 -1.55 25.70
C ASP A 8 34.15 -0.36 25.42
N ILE A 9 34.54 0.86 25.86
CA ILE A 9 33.77 2.09 25.52
C ILE A 9 34.05 2.47 24.06
N ILE A 10 35.33 2.46 23.65
CA ILE A 10 35.75 2.77 22.27
C ILE A 10 35.21 1.72 21.29
N SER A 11 35.13 0.44 21.67
CA SER A 11 34.48 -0.58 20.84
C SER A 11 32.99 -0.36 20.73
N SER A 12 32.29 0.04 21.79
CA SER A 12 30.87 0.45 21.73
C SER A 12 30.66 1.68 20.85
N PHE A 13 31.61 2.63 20.84
CA PHE A 13 31.58 3.79 19.93
C PHE A 13 31.93 3.39 18.48
N ALA A 14 32.83 2.45 18.28
CA ALA A 14 33.15 1.95 16.95
C ALA A 14 31.98 1.15 16.35
N GLU A 15 31.29 0.36 17.18
CA GLU A 15 30.05 -0.30 16.81
C GLU A 15 28.94 0.70 16.45
N LEU A 16 28.86 1.84 17.16
CA LEU A 16 27.96 2.95 16.83
C LEU A 16 28.23 3.56 15.44
N LYS A 17 29.49 3.66 15.03
CA LYS A 17 29.88 4.13 13.69
C LYS A 17 29.50 3.14 12.57
N GLU A 18 29.43 1.86 12.87
CA GLU A 18 29.04 0.82 11.91
C GLU A 18 27.52 0.78 11.66
N PHE A 19 26.69 1.40 12.51
CA PHE A 19 25.26 1.55 12.28
C PHE A 19 24.99 2.58 11.16
N LYS A 20 24.98 2.09 9.92
CA LYS A 20 24.90 2.86 8.66
C LYS A 20 23.67 3.76 8.48
N ASN A 21 22.74 3.83 9.45
CA ASN A 21 21.44 4.49 9.31
C ASN A 21 21.15 5.57 10.37
N ILE A 22 22.09 5.94 11.22
CA ILE A 22 21.89 6.99 12.21
C ILE A 22 22.74 8.18 11.78
N ASP A 23 22.14 9.35 11.60
CA ASP A 23 22.88 10.57 11.27
C ASP A 23 23.69 11.05 12.48
N ASN A 24 24.78 11.78 12.21
CA ASN A 24 25.70 12.24 13.24
C ASN A 24 25.00 13.11 14.31
N SER A 25 24.01 13.92 13.93
CA SER A 25 23.28 14.79 14.86
C SER A 25 22.46 13.98 15.84
N THR A 26 21.76 12.96 15.39
CA THR A 26 20.98 12.05 16.24
C THR A 26 21.88 11.25 17.17
N MET A 27 23.05 10.79 16.66
CA MET A 27 24.03 10.07 17.47
C MET A 27 24.59 10.95 18.61
N LEU A 28 24.89 12.23 18.31
CA LEU A 28 25.35 13.19 19.30
C LEU A 28 24.32 13.41 20.41
N SER A 29 23.05 13.58 20.03
CA SER A 29 21.95 13.76 20.97
C SER A 29 21.76 12.54 21.89
N ILE A 30 21.88 11.32 21.35
CA ILE A 30 21.81 10.07 22.13
C ILE A 30 22.93 9.98 23.14
N LEU A 31 24.16 10.33 22.72
CA LEU A 31 25.33 10.33 23.59
C LEU A 31 25.19 11.33 24.73
N GLU A 32 24.83 12.57 24.42
CA GLU A 32 24.59 13.60 25.40
C GLU A 32 23.52 13.18 26.42
N GLU A 33 22.38 12.70 25.98
CA GLU A 33 21.28 12.25 26.86
C GLU A 33 21.73 11.08 27.74
N ALA A 34 22.50 10.14 27.22
CA ALA A 34 22.99 9.00 27.98
C ALA A 34 23.98 9.45 29.07
N PHE A 35 24.90 10.35 28.75
CA PHE A 35 25.84 10.92 29.73
C PHE A 35 25.12 11.73 30.78
N ARG A 36 24.19 12.61 30.39
CA ARG A 36 23.37 13.40 31.35
C ARG A 36 22.65 12.48 32.33
N LYS A 37 22.05 11.40 31.84
CA LYS A 37 21.35 10.44 32.70
C LYS A 37 22.28 9.69 33.66
N VAL A 38 23.48 9.32 33.23
CA VAL A 38 24.46 8.67 34.10
C VAL A 38 24.97 9.64 35.16
N ILE A 39 25.27 10.86 34.78
CA ILE A 39 25.75 11.92 35.70
C ILE A 39 24.67 12.26 36.71
N SER A 40 23.45 12.46 36.27
CA SER A 40 22.30 12.71 37.17
C SER A 40 22.07 11.56 38.15
N ASN A 41 22.28 10.31 37.74
CA ASN A 41 22.19 9.15 38.62
C ASN A 41 23.30 9.07 39.67
N ILE A 42 24.49 9.61 39.37
CA ILE A 42 25.64 9.58 40.27
C ILE A 42 25.62 10.77 41.23
N TYR A 43 25.34 11.96 40.70
CA TYR A 43 25.52 13.24 41.40
C TYR A 43 24.21 13.95 41.74
N GLY A 44 23.05 13.40 41.31
CA GLY A 44 21.72 13.96 41.57
C GLY A 44 21.28 15.05 40.58
N SER A 45 22.21 15.69 39.88
CA SER A 45 21.95 16.70 38.84
C SER A 45 22.99 16.65 37.74
N ASP A 46 22.62 17.07 36.53
CA ASP A 46 23.48 17.18 35.35
C ASP A 46 23.57 18.63 34.82
N GLN A 47 22.93 19.59 35.51
CA GLN A 47 22.80 20.98 35.04
C GLN A 47 24.12 21.73 34.93
N ASN A 48 25.12 21.34 35.71
CA ASN A 48 26.43 21.94 35.74
C ASN A 48 27.48 21.20 34.91
N TYR A 49 27.00 20.39 33.92
CA TYR A 49 27.89 19.66 33.02
C TYR A 49 27.63 20.07 31.58
N ASP A 50 28.71 20.37 30.84
CA ASP A 50 28.72 20.64 29.43
C ASP A 50 29.39 19.48 28.68
N PHE A 51 28.84 19.17 27.49
CA PHE A 51 29.29 18.07 26.65
C PHE A 51 29.78 18.64 25.33
N ILE A 52 31.05 18.47 25.04
CA ILE A 52 31.65 18.89 23.75
C ILE A 52 31.99 17.64 22.98
N PHE A 53 31.42 17.52 21.78
CA PHE A 53 31.62 16.38 20.93
C PHE A 53 32.29 16.78 19.62
N ASN A 54 33.33 16.06 19.23
CA ASN A 54 34.02 16.25 17.96
C ASN A 54 33.68 15.08 17.02
N PRO A 55 32.73 15.28 16.08
CA PRO A 55 32.28 14.19 15.19
C PRO A 55 33.36 13.67 14.25
N ASP A 56 34.34 14.49 13.89
CA ASP A 56 35.38 14.12 12.94
C ASP A 56 36.44 13.19 13.57
N LYS A 57 36.78 13.43 14.83
CA LYS A 57 37.72 12.63 15.58
C LYS A 57 37.11 11.51 16.38
N GLY A 58 35.78 11.59 16.66
CA GLY A 58 35.08 10.67 17.53
C GLY A 58 35.45 10.84 19.01
N ASP A 59 36.05 11.97 19.36
CA ASP A 59 36.42 12.32 20.71
C ASP A 59 35.28 13.12 21.34
N PHE A 60 35.09 12.94 22.64
CA PHE A 60 34.14 13.73 23.41
C PHE A 60 34.80 14.19 24.72
N GLU A 61 34.40 15.36 25.15
CA GLU A 61 34.88 15.98 26.37
C GLU A 61 33.67 16.30 27.28
N ILE A 62 33.82 16.03 28.55
CA ILE A 62 32.83 16.38 29.57
C ILE A 62 33.48 17.45 30.44
N TRP A 63 32.80 18.59 30.53
CA TRP A 63 33.23 19.70 31.33
C TRP A 63 32.27 19.89 32.49
N ARG A 64 32.79 20.06 33.72
CA ARG A 64 32.00 20.35 34.88
C ARG A 64 32.23 21.80 35.28
N ASN A 65 31.14 22.55 35.43
CA ASN A 65 31.14 23.94 35.84
C ASN A 65 30.87 23.99 37.32
N ARG A 66 31.78 24.65 38.10
CA ARG A 66 31.66 24.82 39.53
C ARG A 66 31.88 26.28 39.88
N ILE A 67 31.16 26.76 40.92
CA ILE A 67 31.31 28.12 41.43
C ILE A 67 32.40 28.12 42.49
N VAL A 68 33.31 29.09 42.42
CA VAL A 68 34.37 29.27 43.42
C VAL A 68 33.75 29.87 44.69
N VAL A 69 33.95 29.18 45.79
CA VAL A 69 33.52 29.65 47.14
C VAL A 69 34.72 29.74 48.08
N GLU A 70 34.57 30.43 49.22
CA GLU A 70 35.62 30.44 50.24
C GLU A 70 35.91 29.03 50.79
N ASP A 71 37.12 28.73 51.17
CA ASP A 71 37.57 27.37 51.50
C ASP A 71 36.72 26.66 52.60
N ASP A 72 36.14 27.39 53.49
CA ASP A 72 35.32 26.88 54.63
C ASP A 72 33.79 26.84 54.27
N LYS A 73 33.37 27.28 53.07
CA LYS A 73 31.94 27.44 52.66
C LYS A 73 31.48 26.51 51.57
N VAL A 74 32.23 25.48 51.27
CA VAL A 74 31.83 24.47 50.28
C VAL A 74 30.70 23.63 50.88
N GLU A 75 29.47 23.80 50.38
CA GLU A 75 28.29 22.99 50.76
C GLU A 75 28.15 21.76 49.91
N ASP A 76 28.25 21.92 48.59
CA ASP A 76 28.17 20.82 47.64
C ASP A 76 29.45 20.78 46.76
N PRO A 77 30.32 19.77 46.95
CA PRO A 77 31.55 19.63 46.16
C PRO A 77 31.33 19.40 44.68
N HIS A 78 30.07 19.08 44.23
CA HIS A 78 29.75 18.90 42.82
C HIS A 78 29.41 20.22 42.14
N LEU A 79 28.85 21.21 42.88
CA LEU A 79 28.45 22.51 42.37
C LEU A 79 29.48 23.60 42.70
N GLU A 80 30.26 23.39 43.76
CA GLU A 80 31.17 24.37 44.32
C GLU A 80 32.59 23.85 44.39
N ILE A 81 33.55 24.75 44.30
CA ILE A 81 34.98 24.47 44.47
C ILE A 81 35.60 25.52 45.43
N SER A 82 36.44 25.07 46.35
CA SER A 82 37.18 25.99 47.23
C SER A 82 38.14 26.89 46.44
N LEU A 83 38.35 28.11 46.87
CA LEU A 83 39.30 29.04 46.25
C LEU A 83 40.69 28.45 46.14
N SER A 84 41.16 27.73 47.15
CA SER A 84 42.43 27.02 47.13
C SER A 84 42.42 25.85 46.10
N GLY A 85 41.27 25.25 45.85
CA GLY A 85 41.08 24.24 44.81
C GLY A 85 41.07 24.83 43.39
N ALA A 86 40.35 25.95 43.19
CA ALA A 86 40.27 26.66 41.91
C ALA A 86 41.66 27.19 41.46
N ARG A 87 42.44 27.73 42.42
CA ARG A 87 43.79 28.23 42.16
C ARG A 87 44.81 27.14 41.78
N LYS A 88 44.51 25.88 41.96
CA LYS A 88 45.34 24.78 41.42
C LYS A 88 45.07 24.54 39.91
N ILE A 89 43.96 25.05 39.41
CA ILE A 89 43.60 24.94 38.01
C ILE A 89 44.15 26.15 37.23
N ALA A 90 43.91 27.38 37.77
CA ALA A 90 44.55 28.62 37.30
C ALA A 90 44.62 29.63 38.45
N ASP A 91 45.74 30.39 38.52
CA ASP A 91 46.09 31.25 39.67
C ASP A 91 45.21 32.52 39.80
N ASP A 92 44.44 32.86 38.80
CA ASP A 92 43.67 34.11 38.66
C ASP A 92 42.21 34.01 39.08
N TYR A 93 41.71 32.85 39.55
CA TYR A 93 40.31 32.71 39.97
C TYR A 93 40.00 33.46 41.27
N GLU A 94 38.83 34.12 41.29
CA GLU A 94 38.25 34.81 42.42
C GLU A 94 36.93 34.15 42.93
N VAL A 95 36.56 34.43 44.16
CA VAL A 95 35.31 33.90 44.75
C VAL A 95 34.09 34.44 43.99
N GLY A 96 33.21 33.55 43.56
CA GLY A 96 32.04 33.84 42.76
C GLY A 96 32.22 33.62 41.27
N GLU A 97 33.42 33.30 40.81
CA GLU A 97 33.67 32.94 39.39
C GLU A 97 33.33 31.47 39.11
N GLU A 98 33.06 31.16 37.84
CA GLU A 98 32.77 29.82 37.38
C GLU A 98 34.05 29.16 36.85
N VAL A 99 34.35 27.97 37.37
CA VAL A 99 35.51 27.16 36.97
C VAL A 99 35.04 26.00 36.12
N GLN A 100 35.61 25.87 34.94
CA GLN A 100 35.42 24.73 34.06
C GLN A 100 36.53 23.69 34.26
N GLU A 101 36.16 22.49 34.61
CA GLU A 101 37.06 21.37 34.83
C GLU A 101 36.71 20.21 33.89
N GLN A 102 37.69 19.72 33.15
CA GLN A 102 37.51 18.55 32.34
C GLN A 102 37.41 17.30 33.23
N VAL A 103 36.34 16.52 33.01
CA VAL A 103 36.06 15.31 33.80
C VAL A 103 36.46 14.09 33.01
N ASP A 104 37.35 13.27 33.55
CA ASP A 104 37.70 11.98 32.98
C ASP A 104 36.59 10.96 33.26
N ILE A 105 36.09 10.28 32.18
CA ILE A 105 35.06 9.25 32.27
C ILE A 105 35.47 8.11 33.20
N ASN A 106 36.75 7.80 33.25
CA ASN A 106 37.27 6.77 34.16
C ASN A 106 37.01 7.10 35.62
N SER A 107 36.82 8.40 35.94
CA SER A 107 36.53 8.86 37.33
C SER A 107 35.13 8.45 37.80
N PHE A 108 34.18 8.17 36.88
CA PHE A 108 32.81 7.74 37.24
C PHE A 108 32.73 6.33 37.82
N GLY A 109 33.78 5.55 37.68
CA GLY A 109 33.86 4.18 38.19
C GLY A 109 33.16 3.15 37.28
N ARG A 110 33.51 1.90 37.50
CA ARG A 110 33.11 0.76 36.62
C ARG A 110 31.60 0.58 36.47
N ARG A 111 30.81 0.84 37.55
CA ARG A 111 29.34 0.71 37.50
C ARG A 111 28.71 1.76 36.61
N ALA A 112 29.20 2.97 36.61
CA ALA A 112 28.72 4.05 35.76
C ALA A 112 28.99 3.78 34.27
N VAL A 113 30.18 3.28 33.96
CA VAL A 113 30.54 2.90 32.60
C VAL A 113 29.66 1.77 32.06
N LEU A 114 29.38 0.75 32.87
CA LEU A 114 28.46 -0.31 32.49
C LEU A 114 27.03 0.20 32.28
N ASN A 115 26.57 1.09 33.16
CA ASN A 115 25.24 1.72 33.07
C ASN A 115 25.15 2.59 31.79
N LEU A 116 26.20 3.36 31.50
CA LEU A 116 26.29 4.15 30.25
C LEU A 116 26.14 3.26 29.00
N SER A 117 26.91 2.16 28.96
CA SER A 117 26.82 1.20 27.84
C SER A 117 25.43 0.61 27.66
N GLN A 118 24.75 0.28 28.77
CA GLN A 118 23.37 -0.23 28.74
C GLN A 118 22.37 0.82 28.24
N ILE A 119 22.48 2.08 28.73
CA ILE A 119 21.61 3.18 28.31
C ILE A 119 21.81 3.46 26.82
N LEU A 120 23.07 3.54 26.37
CA LEU A 120 23.39 3.74 24.95
C LEU A 120 22.80 2.64 24.08
N SER A 121 23.04 1.37 24.43
CA SER A 121 22.51 0.24 23.67
C SER A 121 20.98 0.26 23.59
N ALA A 122 20.30 0.58 24.69
CA ALA A 122 18.84 0.70 24.68
C ALA A 122 18.35 1.84 23.80
N LYS A 123 18.97 3.02 23.87
CA LYS A 123 18.62 4.19 23.04
C LYS A 123 18.83 3.96 21.56
N ILE A 124 19.92 3.28 21.19
CA ILE A 124 20.21 2.92 19.80
C ILE A 124 19.11 2.02 19.26
N VAL A 125 18.72 0.98 20.01
CA VAL A 125 17.64 0.07 19.64
C VAL A 125 16.33 0.84 19.46
N ASP A 126 16.04 1.82 20.34
CA ASP A 126 14.82 2.64 20.22
C ASP A 126 14.84 3.47 18.94
N VAL A 127 15.95 4.15 18.63
CA VAL A 127 16.07 4.95 17.39
C VAL A 127 16.00 4.07 16.15
N GLN A 128 16.61 2.88 16.17
CA GLN A 128 16.49 1.91 15.07
C GLN A 128 15.04 1.50 14.85
N LYS A 129 14.27 1.24 15.91
CA LYS A 129 12.86 0.90 15.84
C LYS A 129 12.02 2.05 15.28
N ASP A 130 12.26 3.28 15.71
CA ASP A 130 11.57 4.46 15.21
C ASP A 130 11.88 4.71 13.72
N SER A 131 13.13 4.55 13.32
CA SER A 131 13.55 4.62 11.92
C SER A 131 12.88 3.54 11.07
N LEU A 132 12.83 2.31 11.58
CA LEU A 132 12.15 1.18 10.94
C LEU A 132 10.64 1.47 10.77
N TYR A 133 9.98 1.93 11.82
CA TYR A 133 8.57 2.31 11.79
C TYR A 133 8.31 3.40 10.75
N THR A 134 9.12 4.45 10.74
CA THR A 134 9.00 5.57 9.79
C THR A 134 9.19 5.10 8.36
N LYS A 135 10.25 4.32 8.08
CA LYS A 135 10.54 3.75 6.77
C LYS A 135 9.35 2.95 6.23
N TYR A 136 8.84 2.01 7.00
CA TYR A 136 7.77 1.13 6.52
C TYR A 136 6.39 1.80 6.54
N SER A 137 6.17 2.81 7.37
CA SER A 137 4.97 3.65 7.31
C SER A 137 4.89 4.44 5.99
N GLN A 138 6.02 4.90 5.47
CA GLN A 138 6.09 5.55 4.15
C GLN A 138 5.91 4.55 2.99
N LEU A 139 6.21 3.28 3.23
CA LEU A 139 6.04 2.19 2.26
C LEU A 139 4.67 1.51 2.33
N LEU A 140 3.75 2.01 3.17
CA LEU A 140 2.37 1.49 3.21
C LEU A 140 1.76 1.50 1.81
N GLY A 141 1.20 0.35 1.41
CA GLY A 141 0.63 0.17 0.09
C GLY A 141 1.63 0.00 -1.05
N GLN A 142 2.93 -0.04 -0.80
CA GLN A 142 3.96 -0.31 -1.79
C GLN A 142 4.41 -1.78 -1.76
N ILE A 143 4.89 -2.28 -2.90
CA ILE A 143 5.47 -3.61 -2.98
C ILE A 143 6.87 -3.61 -2.38
N VAL A 144 7.12 -4.56 -1.49
CA VAL A 144 8.44 -4.90 -0.98
C VAL A 144 8.82 -6.31 -1.39
N SER A 145 10.12 -6.54 -1.59
CA SER A 145 10.70 -7.86 -1.82
C SER A 145 11.44 -8.26 -0.55
N ALA A 146 11.25 -9.51 -0.11
CA ALA A 146 11.92 -10.01 1.08
C ALA A 146 12.18 -11.50 0.96
N GLU A 147 13.25 -11.98 1.61
CA GLU A 147 13.64 -13.38 1.61
C GLU A 147 12.92 -14.16 2.71
N VAL A 148 12.45 -15.35 2.40
CA VAL A 148 11.83 -16.27 3.38
C VAL A 148 12.90 -16.77 4.34
N TYR A 149 12.85 -16.31 5.58
CA TYR A 149 13.75 -16.77 6.63
C TYR A 149 13.23 -18.01 7.33
N GLN A 150 11.94 -18.00 7.73
CA GLN A 150 11.32 -19.12 8.42
C GLN A 150 9.81 -19.20 8.14
N VAL A 151 9.33 -20.43 7.92
CA VAL A 151 7.91 -20.71 7.70
C VAL A 151 7.32 -21.29 8.99
N TRP A 152 6.37 -20.55 9.58
CA TRP A 152 5.61 -20.99 10.74
C TRP A 152 4.18 -21.41 10.37
N LYS A 153 3.49 -22.05 11.27
CA LYS A 153 2.11 -22.53 11.03
C LYS A 153 1.12 -21.38 10.78
N LYS A 154 1.31 -20.24 11.44
CA LYS A 154 0.40 -19.10 11.40
C LYS A 154 0.86 -17.97 10.47
N GLU A 155 2.14 -17.85 10.22
CA GLU A 155 2.76 -16.77 9.47
C GLU A 155 4.11 -17.19 8.90
N ILE A 156 4.63 -16.44 7.97
CA ILE A 156 5.96 -16.58 7.41
C ILE A 156 6.78 -15.37 7.86
N LEU A 157 7.96 -15.63 8.42
CA LEU A 157 8.94 -14.61 8.73
C LEU A 157 9.81 -14.38 7.51
N LEU A 158 9.86 -13.13 7.07
CA LEU A 158 10.65 -12.65 5.96
C LEU A 158 11.72 -11.69 6.47
N LEU A 159 12.83 -11.58 5.75
CA LEU A 159 13.86 -10.58 5.97
C LEU A 159 14.02 -9.71 4.74
N ASP A 160 14.09 -8.39 4.94
CA ASP A 160 14.51 -7.46 3.88
C ASP A 160 16.04 -7.46 3.72
N ASP A 161 16.56 -6.69 2.75
CA ASP A 161 17.99 -6.56 2.46
C ASP A 161 18.83 -6.04 3.67
N ASN A 162 18.16 -5.44 4.65
CA ASN A 162 18.77 -4.95 5.88
C ASN A 162 18.56 -5.87 7.09
N ASN A 163 18.07 -7.10 6.86
CA ASN A 163 17.69 -8.08 7.88
C ASN A 163 16.55 -7.61 8.81
N ASN A 164 15.70 -6.68 8.37
CA ASN A 164 14.51 -6.33 9.13
C ASN A 164 13.44 -7.39 8.99
N GLU A 165 12.78 -7.69 10.10
CA GLU A 165 11.74 -8.70 10.16
C GLU A 165 10.42 -8.19 9.57
N ILE A 166 9.86 -8.94 8.63
CA ILE A 166 8.58 -8.69 7.98
C ILE A 166 7.72 -9.95 8.13
N LEU A 167 6.47 -9.78 8.47
CA LEU A 167 5.53 -10.87 8.73
C LEU A 167 4.52 -10.99 7.59
N LEU A 168 4.34 -12.21 7.07
CA LEU A 168 3.28 -12.57 6.13
C LEU A 168 2.32 -13.55 6.81
N PRO A 169 1.20 -13.07 7.40
CA PRO A 169 0.20 -13.89 8.06
C PRO A 169 -0.43 -14.91 7.11
N LYS A 170 -0.89 -16.04 7.62
CA LYS A 170 -1.54 -17.08 6.80
C LYS A 170 -2.77 -16.59 6.05
N ALA A 171 -3.54 -15.67 6.64
CA ALA A 171 -4.70 -15.06 6.01
C ALA A 171 -4.34 -14.15 4.81
N ASP A 172 -3.10 -13.64 4.78
CA ASP A 172 -2.56 -12.76 3.76
C ASP A 172 -1.75 -13.48 2.68
N GLN A 173 -1.65 -14.83 2.76
CA GLN A 173 -1.05 -15.70 1.75
C GLN A 173 -2.12 -16.14 0.75
N LEU A 174 -1.73 -16.31 -0.52
CA LEU A 174 -2.61 -16.94 -1.50
C LEU A 174 -2.82 -18.43 -1.15
N PRO A 175 -3.98 -19.01 -1.46
CA PRO A 175 -4.26 -20.41 -1.11
C PRO A 175 -3.22 -21.41 -1.59
N ASN A 176 -2.57 -21.12 -2.71
CA ASN A 176 -1.56 -21.98 -3.34
C ASN A 176 -0.13 -21.48 -3.13
N ASP A 177 0.10 -20.55 -2.19
CA ASP A 177 1.44 -20.10 -1.85
C ASP A 177 2.17 -21.18 -1.01
N PHE A 178 3.25 -21.71 -1.58
CA PHE A 178 4.15 -22.65 -0.91
C PHE A 178 5.58 -22.12 -1.03
N PHE A 179 6.06 -21.50 0.01
CA PHE A 179 7.38 -20.89 0.03
C PHE A 179 8.38 -21.73 0.82
N LYS A 180 9.62 -21.75 0.35
CA LYS A 180 10.74 -22.39 1.03
C LYS A 180 11.70 -21.33 1.56
N LYS A 181 12.45 -21.70 2.60
CA LYS A 181 13.52 -20.84 3.12
C LYS A 181 14.50 -20.47 2.00
N GLY A 182 14.86 -19.18 1.92
CA GLY A 182 15.77 -18.64 0.92
C GLY A 182 15.09 -18.14 -0.36
N GLU A 183 13.77 -18.33 -0.51
CA GLU A 183 13.03 -17.78 -1.64
C GLU A 183 12.72 -16.29 -1.43
N ILE A 184 12.91 -15.49 -2.49
CA ILE A 184 12.52 -14.07 -2.47
C ILE A 184 11.07 -13.96 -2.93
N ILE A 185 10.25 -13.34 -2.12
CA ILE A 185 8.83 -13.11 -2.43
C ILE A 185 8.52 -11.61 -2.46
N ARG A 186 7.49 -11.27 -3.22
CA ARG A 186 6.93 -9.92 -3.31
C ARG A 186 5.58 -9.87 -2.60
N ALA A 187 5.36 -8.82 -1.83
CA ALA A 187 4.08 -8.57 -1.18
C ALA A 187 3.90 -7.07 -0.95
N VAL A 188 2.69 -6.61 -0.75
CA VAL A 188 2.40 -5.21 -0.43
C VAL A 188 2.46 -5.01 1.09
N VAL A 189 3.04 -3.89 1.53
CA VAL A 189 2.98 -3.51 2.95
C VAL A 189 1.54 -3.17 3.31
N ALA A 190 0.93 -4.03 4.12
CA ALA A 190 -0.48 -3.92 4.48
C ALA A 190 -0.71 -3.02 5.69
N ARG A 191 0.13 -3.18 6.71
CA ARG A 191 0.08 -2.38 7.94
C ARG A 191 1.40 -2.42 8.68
N VAL A 192 1.63 -1.41 9.49
CA VAL A 192 2.76 -1.32 10.41
C VAL A 192 2.21 -1.02 11.80
N ASP A 193 2.32 -1.98 12.71
CA ASP A 193 1.86 -1.84 14.09
C ASP A 193 3.05 -1.46 14.97
N ASN A 194 2.90 -0.42 15.81
CA ASN A 194 3.93 -0.04 16.78
C ASN A 194 3.39 -0.21 18.21
N ASN A 195 3.48 -1.43 18.73
CA ASN A 195 3.07 -1.72 20.09
C ASN A 195 4.27 -1.72 21.02
N ASN A 196 4.25 -0.87 22.06
CA ASN A 196 5.32 -0.75 23.06
C ASN A 196 6.70 -0.50 22.43
N ASN A 197 6.77 0.43 21.50
CA ASN A 197 8.00 0.74 20.75
C ASN A 197 8.65 -0.48 20.07
N ASN A 198 7.81 -1.41 19.59
CA ASN A 198 8.26 -2.59 18.86
C ASN A 198 7.48 -2.70 17.52
N PRO A 199 7.98 -2.07 16.46
CA PRO A 199 7.30 -2.06 15.16
C PRO A 199 7.24 -3.46 14.57
N LYS A 200 6.03 -3.86 14.14
CA LYS A 200 5.78 -5.09 13.40
C LYS A 200 5.23 -4.74 12.04
N ILE A 201 5.88 -5.21 11.01
CA ILE A 201 5.56 -4.96 9.62
C ILE A 201 4.80 -6.16 9.09
N TYR A 202 3.59 -5.93 8.62
CA TYR A 202 2.75 -6.96 8.01
C TYR A 202 2.60 -6.69 6.52
N VAL A 203 2.83 -7.73 5.74
CA VAL A 203 2.66 -7.69 4.28
C VAL A 203 1.55 -8.64 3.85
N SER A 204 0.95 -8.35 2.70
CA SER A 204 -0.15 -9.13 2.15
C SER A 204 0.03 -9.37 0.66
N ARG A 205 -0.42 -10.54 0.20
CA ARG A 205 -0.54 -10.93 -1.21
C ARG A 205 -2.00 -11.03 -1.67
N THR A 206 -2.93 -10.97 -0.70
CA THR A 206 -4.38 -11.12 -0.94
C THR A 206 -5.09 -9.79 -1.21
N LEU A 207 -4.54 -8.67 -0.75
CA LEU A 207 -5.15 -7.36 -0.94
C LEU A 207 -5.27 -6.98 -2.42
N PRO A 208 -6.38 -6.32 -2.84
CA PRO A 208 -6.52 -5.76 -4.20
C PRO A 208 -5.37 -4.84 -4.57
N LEU A 209 -4.86 -4.08 -3.63
CA LEU A 209 -3.73 -3.16 -3.80
C LEU A 209 -2.45 -3.87 -4.29
N PHE A 210 -2.23 -5.14 -3.93
CA PHE A 210 -1.08 -5.90 -4.45
C PHE A 210 -1.18 -6.07 -5.98
N LEU A 211 -2.37 -6.43 -6.49
CA LEU A 211 -2.60 -6.52 -7.92
C LEU A 211 -2.49 -5.17 -8.62
N GLU A 212 -2.98 -4.09 -8.00
CA GLU A 212 -2.87 -2.72 -8.51
C GLU A 212 -1.41 -2.32 -8.71
N ARG A 213 -0.56 -2.51 -7.70
CA ARG A 213 0.87 -2.21 -7.79
C ARG A 213 1.63 -3.08 -8.79
N LEU A 214 1.21 -4.35 -8.97
CA LEU A 214 1.77 -5.19 -10.02
C LEU A 214 1.42 -4.67 -11.42
N LEU A 215 0.18 -4.19 -11.62
CA LEU A 215 -0.24 -3.57 -12.88
C LEU A 215 0.51 -2.28 -13.16
N GLU A 216 0.64 -1.39 -12.19
CA GLU A 216 1.41 -0.15 -12.34
C GLU A 216 2.85 -0.41 -12.78
N ARG A 217 3.44 -1.51 -12.31
CA ARG A 217 4.81 -1.88 -12.67
C ARG A 217 4.94 -2.46 -14.08
N GLU A 218 3.94 -3.24 -14.52
CA GLU A 218 3.99 -3.95 -15.80
C GLU A 218 3.36 -3.16 -16.97
N VAL A 219 2.55 -2.14 -16.66
CA VAL A 219 1.79 -1.34 -17.63
C VAL A 219 2.20 0.13 -17.52
N PRO A 220 3.12 0.61 -18.38
CA PRO A 220 3.61 1.99 -18.34
C PRO A 220 2.49 3.03 -18.43
N GLU A 221 1.44 2.76 -19.21
CA GLU A 221 0.31 3.67 -19.41
C GLU A 221 -0.48 3.91 -18.11
N ILE A 222 -0.45 2.96 -17.15
CA ILE A 222 -1.01 3.16 -15.80
C ILE A 222 -0.07 4.02 -14.98
N GLN A 223 1.23 3.75 -15.04
CA GLN A 223 2.26 4.51 -14.33
C GLN A 223 2.27 5.99 -14.77
N ASP A 224 2.08 6.25 -16.07
CA ASP A 224 2.04 7.58 -16.67
C ASP A 224 0.69 8.29 -16.46
N GLY A 225 -0.30 7.61 -15.85
CA GLY A 225 -1.63 8.17 -15.58
C GLY A 225 -2.54 8.26 -16.81
N LEU A 226 -2.17 7.65 -17.93
CA LEU A 226 -2.98 7.62 -19.15
C LEU A 226 -4.15 6.63 -19.02
N ILE A 227 -3.96 5.60 -18.22
CA ILE A 227 -4.98 4.63 -17.86
C ILE A 227 -5.19 4.67 -16.36
N THR A 228 -6.44 4.77 -15.94
CA THR A 228 -6.83 4.77 -14.54
C THR A 228 -7.53 3.46 -14.18
N ILE A 229 -7.10 2.85 -13.09
CA ILE A 229 -7.81 1.71 -12.50
C ILE A 229 -8.95 2.25 -11.65
N LYS A 230 -10.19 2.03 -12.06
CA LYS A 230 -11.37 2.49 -11.32
C LYS A 230 -11.70 1.60 -10.13
N LYS A 231 -11.59 0.29 -10.32
CA LYS A 231 -11.88 -0.66 -9.25
C LYS A 231 -11.23 -2.02 -9.52
N ILE A 232 -10.76 -2.64 -8.45
CA ILE A 232 -10.26 -4.03 -8.46
C ILE A 232 -11.05 -4.83 -7.44
N VAL A 233 -11.49 -5.99 -7.83
CA VAL A 233 -12.11 -6.99 -6.95
C VAL A 233 -11.45 -8.34 -7.17
N ARG A 234 -11.20 -9.09 -6.08
CA ARG A 234 -10.45 -10.33 -6.12
C ARG A 234 -11.10 -11.42 -5.26
N LEU A 235 -11.00 -12.63 -5.74
CA LEU A 235 -11.02 -13.85 -4.95
C LEU A 235 -9.57 -14.40 -4.98
N PRO A 236 -8.74 -14.10 -3.97
CA PRO A 236 -7.31 -14.34 -4.03
C PRO A 236 -6.94 -15.78 -4.39
N GLY A 237 -6.07 -15.94 -5.38
CA GLY A 237 -5.63 -17.23 -5.90
C GLY A 237 -6.62 -17.94 -6.83
N GLU A 238 -7.80 -17.35 -7.08
CA GLU A 238 -8.81 -17.91 -8.00
C GLU A 238 -9.05 -16.99 -9.19
N LYS A 239 -9.63 -15.81 -8.94
CA LYS A 239 -10.02 -14.88 -10.00
C LYS A 239 -10.04 -13.43 -9.51
N ALA A 240 -9.68 -12.51 -10.42
CA ALA A 240 -9.82 -11.07 -10.22
C ALA A 240 -10.55 -10.42 -11.39
N LYS A 241 -11.24 -9.31 -11.14
CA LYS A 241 -11.79 -8.42 -12.16
C LYS A 241 -11.33 -7.00 -11.92
N ILE A 242 -10.93 -6.34 -13.00
CA ILE A 242 -10.37 -4.99 -12.98
C ILE A 242 -11.13 -4.13 -13.96
N ALA A 243 -11.67 -3.01 -13.48
CA ALA A 243 -12.28 -1.99 -14.34
C ALA A 243 -11.25 -0.88 -14.57
N VAL A 244 -10.93 -0.63 -15.84
CA VAL A 244 -9.97 0.38 -16.29
C VAL A 244 -10.63 1.39 -17.21
N GLU A 245 -10.12 2.60 -17.24
CA GLU A 245 -10.58 3.68 -18.10
C GLU A 245 -9.38 4.45 -18.65
N SER A 246 -9.45 4.86 -19.89
CA SER A 246 -8.51 5.81 -20.49
C SER A 246 -9.22 7.12 -20.76
N TYR A 247 -8.51 8.22 -20.55
CA TYR A 247 -8.97 9.58 -20.93
C TYR A 247 -8.54 9.96 -22.34
N ASP A 248 -7.74 9.12 -23.01
CA ASP A 248 -7.34 9.28 -24.41
C ASP A 248 -8.06 8.22 -25.25
N ASP A 249 -8.97 8.64 -26.13
CA ASP A 249 -9.75 7.76 -27.01
C ASP A 249 -8.90 6.92 -27.97
N ARG A 250 -7.63 7.26 -28.16
CA ARG A 250 -6.68 6.52 -28.99
C ARG A 250 -6.06 5.34 -28.25
N ILE A 251 -6.26 5.22 -26.96
CA ILE A 251 -5.69 4.15 -26.13
C ILE A 251 -6.79 3.17 -25.76
N ASP A 252 -6.65 1.93 -26.21
CA ASP A 252 -7.45 0.82 -25.70
C ASP A 252 -6.92 0.40 -24.31
N PRO A 253 -7.62 0.74 -23.20
CA PRO A 253 -7.11 0.47 -21.87
C PRO A 253 -7.05 -1.02 -21.54
N VAL A 254 -7.93 -1.84 -22.11
CA VAL A 254 -7.93 -3.30 -21.92
C VAL A 254 -6.75 -3.92 -22.67
N GLY A 255 -6.59 -3.57 -23.94
CA GLY A 255 -5.49 -4.04 -24.76
C GLY A 255 -4.12 -3.65 -24.20
N ALA A 256 -3.99 -2.44 -23.67
CA ALA A 256 -2.75 -1.96 -23.02
C ALA A 256 -2.41 -2.75 -21.74
N CYS A 257 -3.41 -3.04 -20.90
CA CYS A 257 -3.21 -3.83 -19.67
C CYS A 257 -2.87 -5.30 -19.96
N VAL A 258 -3.52 -5.90 -20.96
CA VAL A 258 -3.29 -7.30 -21.34
C VAL A 258 -1.96 -7.43 -22.10
N GLY A 259 -1.69 -6.51 -23.00
CA GLY A 259 -0.54 -6.51 -23.87
C GLY A 259 -0.64 -7.52 -25.02
N ILE A 260 0.26 -7.41 -26.00
CA ILE A 260 0.26 -8.28 -27.19
C ILE A 260 0.42 -9.74 -26.75
N ARG A 261 -0.59 -10.56 -27.09
CA ARG A 261 -0.66 -11.99 -26.70
C ARG A 261 -0.52 -12.22 -25.17
N GLY A 262 -0.91 -11.25 -24.36
CA GLY A 262 -0.86 -11.35 -22.90
C GLY A 262 0.51 -11.15 -22.28
N ASN A 263 1.47 -10.57 -23.00
CA ASN A 263 2.85 -10.42 -22.49
C ASN A 263 2.97 -9.59 -21.22
N ARG A 264 2.04 -8.66 -20.95
CA ARG A 264 2.04 -7.82 -19.74
C ARG A 264 1.27 -8.46 -18.59
N ILE A 265 0.12 -9.10 -18.87
CA ILE A 265 -0.72 -9.70 -17.84
C ILE A 265 -0.16 -11.06 -17.35
N GLN A 266 0.52 -11.83 -18.21
CA GLN A 266 1.04 -13.15 -17.86
C GLN A 266 2.07 -13.18 -16.74
N PRO A 267 3.03 -12.23 -16.62
CA PRO A 267 3.92 -12.14 -15.46
C PRO A 267 3.14 -11.94 -14.16
N ILE A 268 2.08 -11.11 -14.17
CA ILE A 268 1.22 -10.87 -13.01
C ILE A 268 0.46 -12.14 -12.62
N ILE A 269 -0.13 -12.85 -13.59
CA ILE A 269 -0.82 -14.11 -13.36
C ILE A 269 0.11 -15.16 -12.73
N ARG A 270 1.38 -15.22 -13.16
CA ARG A 270 2.39 -16.11 -12.57
C ARG A 270 2.73 -15.72 -11.15
N GLU A 271 2.91 -14.42 -10.87
CA GLU A 271 3.17 -13.91 -9.52
C GLU A 271 2.02 -14.24 -8.56
N LEU A 272 0.78 -14.21 -9.05
CA LEU A 272 -0.43 -14.50 -8.29
C LEU A 272 -0.84 -15.99 -8.30
N ASN A 273 0.10 -16.91 -8.55
CA ASN A 273 -0.13 -18.35 -8.55
C ASN A 273 -1.28 -18.80 -9.46
N LYS A 274 -1.31 -18.27 -10.69
CA LYS A 274 -2.31 -18.57 -11.75
C LYS A 274 -3.72 -18.03 -11.43
N GLU A 275 -3.86 -16.98 -10.64
CA GLU A 275 -5.10 -16.24 -10.49
C GLU A 275 -5.54 -15.69 -11.87
N SER A 276 -6.76 -16.03 -12.30
CA SER A 276 -7.30 -15.53 -13.57
C SER A 276 -7.67 -14.05 -13.42
N ILE A 277 -7.24 -13.22 -14.38
CA ILE A 277 -7.48 -11.77 -14.32
C ILE A 277 -8.30 -11.34 -15.53
N ASP A 278 -9.51 -10.83 -15.29
CA ASP A 278 -10.37 -10.24 -16.30
C ASP A 278 -10.22 -8.70 -16.22
N VAL A 279 -9.82 -8.09 -17.32
CA VAL A 279 -9.75 -6.62 -17.46
C VAL A 279 -10.91 -6.16 -18.32
N ILE A 280 -11.68 -5.19 -17.83
CA ILE A 280 -12.83 -4.65 -18.56
C ILE A 280 -12.77 -3.12 -18.64
N ASN A 281 -13.31 -2.54 -19.70
CA ASN A 281 -13.51 -1.10 -19.81
C ASN A 281 -14.58 -0.65 -18.82
N TYR A 282 -14.23 0.35 -17.99
CA TYR A 282 -15.20 1.03 -17.15
C TYR A 282 -16.16 1.84 -18.01
N THR A 283 -17.38 1.97 -17.56
CA THR A 283 -18.39 2.88 -18.11
C THR A 283 -19.32 3.35 -17.01
N SER A 284 -19.85 4.55 -17.15
CA SER A 284 -20.87 5.11 -16.26
C SER A 284 -22.27 4.52 -16.51
N ASN A 285 -22.51 3.94 -17.69
CA ASN A 285 -23.75 3.24 -18.02
C ASN A 285 -23.84 1.93 -17.21
N PRO A 286 -24.81 1.77 -16.29
CA PRO A 286 -24.87 0.59 -15.44
C PRO A 286 -25.16 -0.71 -16.20
N SER A 287 -26.01 -0.68 -17.24
CA SER A 287 -26.32 -1.86 -18.06
C SER A 287 -25.07 -2.39 -18.73
N LEU A 288 -24.37 -1.53 -19.44
CA LEU A 288 -23.15 -1.89 -20.16
C LEU A 288 -22.04 -2.32 -19.18
N TYR A 289 -21.94 -1.69 -18.00
CA TYR A 289 -20.96 -2.07 -17.00
C TYR A 289 -21.23 -3.46 -16.42
N ILE A 290 -22.51 -3.79 -16.15
CA ILE A 290 -22.91 -5.12 -15.69
C ILE A 290 -22.66 -6.17 -16.76
N ALA A 291 -23.02 -5.88 -18.03
CA ALA A 291 -22.75 -6.78 -19.15
C ALA A 291 -21.25 -7.10 -19.29
N ARG A 292 -20.40 -6.08 -19.28
CA ARG A 292 -18.93 -6.24 -19.31
C ARG A 292 -18.40 -6.99 -18.07
N ALA A 293 -18.98 -6.74 -16.90
CA ALA A 293 -18.55 -7.42 -15.67
C ALA A 293 -18.90 -8.91 -15.66
N LEU A 294 -19.93 -9.35 -16.40
CA LEU A 294 -20.33 -10.75 -16.53
C LEU A 294 -19.55 -11.49 -17.61
N ALA A 295 -18.75 -10.79 -18.42
CA ALA A 295 -17.92 -11.47 -19.42
C ALA A 295 -17.18 -12.69 -18.80
N PRO A 296 -17.02 -13.81 -19.56
CA PRO A 296 -17.25 -13.99 -20.99
C PRO A 296 -18.72 -14.33 -21.42
N ALA A 297 -19.66 -14.38 -20.46
CA ALA A 297 -21.06 -14.66 -20.77
C ALA A 297 -21.67 -13.53 -21.63
N LYS A 298 -22.45 -13.91 -22.60
CA LYS A 298 -23.20 -12.97 -23.42
C LYS A 298 -24.54 -12.69 -22.74
N VAL A 299 -24.79 -11.41 -22.50
CA VAL A 299 -26.04 -10.95 -21.87
C VAL A 299 -27.01 -10.55 -22.96
N THR A 300 -28.25 -11.06 -22.91
CA THR A 300 -29.30 -10.76 -23.89
C THR A 300 -29.98 -9.43 -23.56
N SER A 301 -30.40 -9.25 -22.33
CA SER A 301 -31.01 -7.98 -21.85
C SER A 301 -30.78 -7.78 -20.36
N ILE A 302 -30.88 -6.52 -19.91
CA ILE A 302 -30.72 -6.15 -18.50
C ILE A 302 -31.82 -5.19 -18.11
N VAL A 303 -32.56 -5.53 -17.05
CA VAL A 303 -33.51 -4.62 -16.41
C VAL A 303 -32.92 -4.15 -15.10
N ILE A 304 -32.73 -2.82 -14.97
CA ILE A 304 -32.06 -2.22 -13.80
C ILE A 304 -33.07 -1.48 -12.94
N ASP A 305 -32.97 -1.74 -11.65
CA ASP A 305 -33.58 -0.93 -10.59
C ASP A 305 -32.46 -0.13 -9.93
N ASN A 306 -32.35 1.14 -10.31
CA ASN A 306 -31.31 2.04 -9.80
C ASN A 306 -31.54 2.42 -8.32
N GLU A 307 -32.80 2.47 -7.86
CA GLU A 307 -33.13 2.84 -6.50
C GLU A 307 -32.66 1.78 -5.50
N ASN A 308 -32.93 0.50 -5.81
CA ASN A 308 -32.55 -0.63 -4.97
C ASN A 308 -31.20 -1.26 -5.36
N LYS A 309 -30.53 -0.73 -6.37
CA LYS A 309 -29.29 -1.28 -6.96
C LYS A 309 -29.41 -2.77 -7.28
N ARG A 310 -30.48 -3.13 -7.97
CA ARG A 310 -30.74 -4.49 -8.45
C ARG A 310 -30.71 -4.52 -9.97
N ALA A 311 -30.28 -5.64 -10.51
CA ALA A 311 -30.22 -5.87 -11.94
C ALA A 311 -30.71 -7.30 -12.24
N ASN A 312 -31.76 -7.41 -13.02
CA ASN A 312 -32.23 -8.66 -13.59
C ASN A 312 -31.57 -8.84 -14.94
N VAL A 313 -30.71 -9.84 -15.05
CA VAL A 313 -29.90 -10.07 -16.24
C VAL A 313 -30.38 -11.33 -16.95
N TYR A 314 -30.86 -11.16 -18.18
CA TYR A 314 -31.35 -12.24 -19.02
C TYR A 314 -30.20 -12.80 -19.85
N ILE A 315 -30.00 -14.11 -19.76
CA ILE A 315 -28.85 -14.79 -20.37
C ILE A 315 -29.34 -16.07 -21.03
N ASN A 316 -28.82 -16.39 -22.21
CA ASN A 316 -29.11 -17.65 -22.87
C ASN A 316 -28.67 -18.84 -22.00
N PRO A 317 -29.40 -19.97 -22.05
CA PRO A 317 -29.08 -21.16 -21.26
C PRO A 317 -27.63 -21.63 -21.36
N GLU A 318 -27.04 -21.47 -22.53
CA GLU A 318 -25.64 -21.87 -22.82
C GLU A 318 -24.62 -21.05 -22.05
N ASP A 319 -24.91 -19.76 -21.81
CA ASP A 319 -24.01 -18.81 -21.16
C ASP A 319 -24.21 -18.71 -19.65
N ILE A 320 -25.28 -19.27 -19.08
CA ILE A 320 -25.57 -19.20 -17.63
C ILE A 320 -24.38 -19.73 -16.79
N SER A 321 -23.82 -20.87 -17.21
CA SER A 321 -22.69 -21.46 -16.51
C SER A 321 -21.46 -20.52 -16.48
N SER A 322 -21.22 -19.83 -17.59
CA SER A 322 -20.12 -18.86 -17.75
C SER A 322 -20.38 -17.60 -16.92
N ALA A 323 -21.63 -17.12 -16.87
CA ALA A 323 -22.04 -15.96 -16.07
C ALA A 323 -21.86 -16.21 -14.56
N ILE A 324 -22.25 -17.38 -14.09
CA ILE A 324 -22.09 -17.79 -12.68
C ILE A 324 -20.61 -18.06 -12.41
N GLY A 325 -19.93 -18.78 -13.30
CA GLY A 325 -18.56 -19.22 -13.15
C GLY A 325 -18.35 -20.31 -12.09
N LYS A 326 -17.15 -20.84 -12.00
CA LYS A 326 -16.80 -21.87 -11.01
C LYS A 326 -17.07 -21.36 -9.59
N ASN A 327 -17.83 -22.15 -8.80
CA ASN A 327 -18.22 -21.80 -7.42
C ASN A 327 -18.90 -20.42 -7.28
N GLY A 328 -19.51 -19.89 -8.34
CA GLY A 328 -20.11 -18.57 -8.35
C GLY A 328 -19.09 -17.41 -8.36
N ALA A 329 -17.84 -17.67 -8.70
CA ALA A 329 -16.78 -16.67 -8.66
C ALA A 329 -17.06 -15.49 -9.61
N ASN A 330 -17.54 -15.75 -10.84
CA ASN A 330 -17.75 -14.71 -11.83
C ASN A 330 -18.85 -13.73 -11.41
N ILE A 331 -20.02 -14.24 -11.00
CA ILE A 331 -21.13 -13.39 -10.53
C ILE A 331 -20.81 -12.66 -9.24
N LYS A 332 -20.11 -13.29 -8.26
CA LYS A 332 -19.70 -12.62 -7.02
C LYS A 332 -18.79 -11.43 -7.30
N LEU A 333 -17.83 -11.60 -8.20
CA LEU A 333 -16.93 -10.52 -8.58
C LEU A 333 -17.66 -9.44 -9.38
N ALA A 334 -18.59 -9.80 -10.25
CA ALA A 334 -19.41 -8.84 -10.99
C ALA A 334 -20.26 -7.97 -10.03
N ILE A 335 -20.90 -8.58 -9.03
CA ILE A 335 -21.65 -7.88 -7.99
C ILE A 335 -20.75 -6.93 -7.20
N GLN A 336 -19.58 -7.39 -6.76
CA GLN A 336 -18.63 -6.56 -6.03
C GLN A 336 -18.06 -5.42 -6.89
N LEU A 337 -17.81 -5.67 -8.16
CA LEU A 337 -17.24 -4.70 -9.08
C LEU A 337 -18.24 -3.58 -9.38
N THR A 338 -19.46 -3.94 -9.78
CA THR A 338 -20.51 -3.01 -10.20
C THR A 338 -21.25 -2.38 -9.01
N GLY A 339 -21.37 -3.08 -7.89
CA GLY A 339 -22.13 -2.66 -6.72
C GLY A 339 -23.64 -2.89 -6.87
N TYR A 340 -24.07 -3.61 -7.91
CA TYR A 340 -25.46 -4.02 -8.11
C TYR A 340 -25.65 -5.47 -7.66
N HIS A 341 -26.80 -5.76 -7.06
CA HIS A 341 -27.24 -7.13 -6.83
C HIS A 341 -27.74 -7.71 -8.13
N ILE A 342 -27.01 -8.67 -8.70
CA ILE A 342 -27.27 -9.25 -10.03
C ILE A 342 -28.02 -10.56 -9.85
N GLU A 343 -29.20 -10.65 -10.45
CA GLU A 343 -29.99 -11.85 -10.53
C GLU A 343 -30.00 -12.35 -11.98
N ILE A 344 -29.54 -13.59 -12.18
CA ILE A 344 -29.49 -14.21 -13.51
C ILE A 344 -30.83 -14.89 -13.77
N ILE A 345 -31.49 -14.46 -14.81
CA ILE A 345 -32.75 -15.02 -15.27
C ILE A 345 -32.47 -15.74 -16.59
N ARG A 346 -33.00 -16.94 -16.71
CA ARG A 346 -32.96 -17.68 -17.95
C ARG A 346 -33.80 -16.95 -18.99
N GLY A 347 -33.14 -16.34 -19.93
CA GLY A 347 -33.77 -15.74 -21.09
C GLY A 347 -33.97 -16.83 -22.14
N ASP A 348 -35.07 -17.52 -22.11
CA ASP A 348 -35.61 -18.05 -23.34
C ASP A 348 -36.14 -16.81 -24.04
N VAL A 349 -35.42 -16.32 -25.04
CA VAL A 349 -36.00 -15.37 -25.98
C VAL A 349 -37.06 -16.20 -26.70
N GLU A 350 -38.31 -16.13 -26.23
CA GLU A 350 -39.43 -16.38 -27.13
C GLU A 350 -39.24 -15.30 -28.21
N ILE A 351 -38.54 -15.67 -29.29
CA ILE A 351 -38.66 -14.99 -30.54
C ILE A 351 -40.13 -15.29 -30.90
N ASP A 352 -40.98 -14.31 -30.66
CA ASP A 352 -42.34 -14.35 -31.17
C ASP A 352 -42.17 -14.68 -32.64
N GLU A 353 -42.79 -15.75 -33.13
CA GLU A 353 -42.62 -16.18 -34.53
C GLU A 353 -42.96 -15.07 -35.56
N GLU A 354 -43.50 -13.95 -35.07
CA GLU A 354 -43.81 -12.73 -35.81
C GLU A 354 -42.81 -11.56 -35.57
N ASP A 355 -41.64 -11.77 -34.90
CA ASP A 355 -40.66 -10.71 -34.68
C ASP A 355 -39.58 -10.73 -35.80
N ILE A 356 -39.11 -9.53 -36.20
CA ILE A 356 -38.17 -9.33 -37.31
C ILE A 356 -36.83 -8.84 -36.75
N PHE A 357 -35.74 -9.43 -37.23
CA PHE A 357 -34.40 -8.97 -36.80
C PHE A 357 -34.10 -7.59 -37.39
N LEU A 358 -33.37 -6.77 -36.60
CA LEU A 358 -32.93 -5.43 -37.03
C LEU A 358 -32.05 -5.48 -38.29
N ASP A 359 -31.32 -6.59 -38.51
CA ASP A 359 -30.50 -6.77 -39.70
C ASP A 359 -31.33 -6.78 -40.99
N ASP A 360 -32.59 -7.21 -40.93
CA ASP A 360 -33.49 -7.25 -42.08
C ASP A 360 -33.97 -5.85 -42.50
N PHE A 361 -33.72 -4.82 -41.65
CA PHE A 361 -33.98 -3.42 -41.95
C PHE A 361 -32.75 -2.65 -42.44
N ALA A 362 -31.66 -3.32 -42.78
CA ALA A 362 -30.42 -2.66 -43.22
C ALA A 362 -30.60 -1.83 -44.52
N ASP A 363 -31.68 -2.05 -45.27
CA ASP A 363 -32.03 -1.26 -46.44
C ASP A 363 -32.79 0.03 -46.10
N GLU A 364 -33.38 0.13 -44.91
CA GLU A 364 -34.21 1.27 -44.46
C GLU A 364 -33.59 2.03 -43.27
N ILE A 365 -32.78 1.37 -42.45
CA ILE A 365 -32.10 1.95 -41.28
C ILE A 365 -30.59 1.85 -41.48
N ASP A 366 -29.86 2.94 -41.27
CA ASP A 366 -28.41 2.93 -41.40
C ASP A 366 -27.75 1.89 -40.48
N GLU A 367 -26.76 1.16 -40.98
CA GLU A 367 -26.08 0.05 -40.32
C GLU A 367 -25.50 0.49 -38.95
N TRP A 368 -24.97 1.71 -38.85
CA TRP A 368 -24.45 2.24 -37.60
C TRP A 368 -25.53 2.45 -36.50
N VAL A 369 -26.77 2.76 -36.91
CA VAL A 369 -27.92 2.89 -36.00
C VAL A 369 -28.34 1.51 -35.52
N ILE A 370 -28.36 0.50 -36.41
CA ILE A 370 -28.63 -0.89 -36.04
C ILE A 370 -27.59 -1.38 -35.04
N ASP A 371 -26.32 -1.09 -35.26
CA ASP A 371 -25.25 -1.44 -34.33
C ASP A 371 -25.44 -0.80 -32.94
N ILE A 372 -25.85 0.44 -32.89
CA ILE A 372 -26.15 1.12 -31.60
C ILE A 372 -27.33 0.46 -30.91
N LEU A 373 -28.42 0.14 -31.64
CA LEU A 373 -29.58 -0.53 -31.07
C LEU A 373 -29.23 -1.93 -30.55
N LYS A 374 -28.40 -2.68 -31.28
CA LYS A 374 -27.86 -3.96 -30.82
C LYS A 374 -26.97 -3.82 -29.59
N ASN A 375 -26.17 -2.78 -29.53
CA ASN A 375 -25.30 -2.50 -28.36
C ASN A 375 -26.08 -2.22 -27.08
N ILE A 376 -27.31 -1.72 -27.17
CA ILE A 376 -28.22 -1.54 -26.03
C ILE A 376 -29.04 -2.81 -25.71
N GLY A 377 -28.85 -3.91 -26.49
CA GLY A 377 -29.49 -5.19 -26.26
C GLY A 377 -30.82 -5.37 -26.99
N CYS A 378 -31.08 -4.63 -28.06
CA CYS A 378 -32.23 -4.79 -28.95
C CYS A 378 -31.78 -5.42 -30.27
N ASP A 379 -32.01 -6.72 -30.45
CA ASP A 379 -31.69 -7.47 -31.67
C ASP A 379 -32.87 -7.52 -32.64
N THR A 380 -34.10 -7.23 -32.17
CA THR A 380 -35.33 -7.36 -32.95
C THR A 380 -36.18 -6.09 -32.90
N ALA A 381 -37.03 -5.90 -33.89
CA ALA A 381 -37.91 -4.73 -34.03
C ALA A 381 -38.89 -4.59 -32.85
N LYS A 382 -39.52 -5.69 -32.39
CA LYS A 382 -40.42 -5.63 -31.23
C LYS A 382 -39.69 -5.25 -29.94
N GLN A 383 -38.40 -5.63 -29.78
CA GLN A 383 -37.61 -5.23 -28.62
C GLN A 383 -37.39 -3.70 -28.58
N VAL A 384 -37.10 -3.09 -29.74
CA VAL A 384 -36.97 -1.63 -29.85
C VAL A 384 -38.31 -0.95 -29.55
N LEU A 385 -39.42 -1.46 -30.13
CA LEU A 385 -40.73 -0.90 -29.93
C LEU A 385 -41.32 -1.07 -28.51
N ARG A 386 -40.77 -1.96 -27.70
CA ARG A 386 -41.10 -2.09 -26.26
C ARG A 386 -40.49 -0.96 -25.41
N LEU A 387 -39.45 -0.29 -25.89
CA LEU A 387 -38.85 0.87 -25.21
C LEU A 387 -39.62 2.13 -25.57
N THR A 388 -39.73 3.02 -24.60
CA THR A 388 -40.31 4.34 -24.84
C THR A 388 -39.32 5.21 -25.66
N ARG A 389 -39.85 6.25 -26.33
CA ARG A 389 -39.05 7.21 -27.08
C ARG A 389 -37.94 7.83 -26.21
N GLU A 390 -38.30 8.22 -24.98
CA GLU A 390 -37.37 8.82 -24.02
C GLU A 390 -36.28 7.81 -23.59
N GLU A 391 -36.63 6.55 -23.38
CA GLU A 391 -35.64 5.49 -23.03
C GLU A 391 -34.68 5.20 -24.19
N LEU A 392 -35.16 5.26 -25.44
CA LEU A 392 -34.30 5.08 -26.61
C LEU A 392 -33.31 6.23 -26.74
N ILE A 393 -33.74 7.48 -26.60
CA ILE A 393 -32.87 8.66 -26.65
C ILE A 393 -31.81 8.57 -25.53
N GLU A 394 -32.23 8.26 -24.30
CA GLU A 394 -31.34 8.19 -23.13
C GLU A 394 -30.31 7.05 -23.23
N ARG A 395 -30.67 5.92 -23.84
CA ARG A 395 -29.81 4.74 -23.92
C ARG A 395 -28.88 4.69 -25.14
N THR A 396 -29.25 5.38 -26.21
CA THR A 396 -28.54 5.27 -27.50
C THR A 396 -27.70 6.51 -27.84
N ASP A 397 -27.89 7.63 -27.18
CA ASP A 397 -27.30 8.94 -27.55
C ASP A 397 -27.62 9.35 -29.02
N LEU A 398 -28.68 8.76 -29.60
CA LEU A 398 -29.15 9.12 -30.96
C LEU A 398 -29.93 10.42 -30.91
N GLU A 399 -29.86 11.19 -31.99
CA GLU A 399 -30.67 12.40 -32.15
C GLU A 399 -32.18 12.03 -32.18
N GLU A 400 -33.01 12.89 -31.62
CA GLU A 400 -34.46 12.68 -31.51
C GLU A 400 -35.11 12.36 -32.85
N GLU A 401 -34.66 13.02 -33.93
CA GLU A 401 -35.14 12.79 -35.28
C GLU A 401 -34.84 11.39 -35.80
N THR A 402 -33.65 10.86 -35.45
CA THR A 402 -33.23 9.50 -35.80
C THR A 402 -34.05 8.44 -35.06
N VAL A 403 -34.31 8.65 -33.78
CA VAL A 403 -35.14 7.76 -32.96
C VAL A 403 -36.59 7.73 -33.48
N ASP A 404 -37.16 8.90 -33.82
CA ASP A 404 -38.48 8.99 -34.39
C ASP A 404 -38.58 8.30 -35.74
N TYR A 405 -37.55 8.40 -36.59
CA TYR A 405 -37.46 7.71 -37.84
C TYR A 405 -37.44 6.18 -37.67
N VAL A 406 -36.56 5.68 -36.80
CA VAL A 406 -36.46 4.23 -36.47
C VAL A 406 -37.80 3.69 -35.98
N ILE A 407 -38.43 4.32 -35.01
CA ILE A 407 -39.75 3.90 -34.49
C ILE A 407 -40.79 3.84 -35.58
N LYS A 408 -40.76 4.82 -36.48
CA LYS A 408 -41.70 4.87 -37.63
C LYS A 408 -41.48 3.74 -38.59
N VAL A 409 -40.23 3.48 -38.99
CA VAL A 409 -39.86 2.38 -39.89
C VAL A 409 -40.31 1.04 -39.33
N LEU A 410 -39.93 0.78 -38.07
CA LEU A 410 -40.25 -0.48 -37.40
C LEU A 410 -41.76 -0.67 -37.24
N LYS A 411 -42.54 0.37 -36.90
CA LYS A 411 -44.00 0.28 -36.79
C LYS A 411 -44.69 0.03 -38.12
N THR A 412 -44.18 0.60 -39.21
CA THR A 412 -44.79 0.46 -40.53
C THR A 412 -44.77 -0.97 -41.03
N GLU A 413 -43.79 -1.79 -40.61
CA GLU A 413 -43.70 -3.19 -41.00
C GLU A 413 -44.75 -4.05 -40.27
N PHE A 414 -45.06 -3.75 -38.98
CA PHE A 414 -46.11 -4.46 -38.23
C PHE A 414 -47.52 -3.95 -38.50
N GLU A 415 -47.69 -2.83 -39.20
CA GLU A 415 -49.01 -2.29 -39.62
C GLU A 415 -49.38 -2.77 -41.03
N LYS A 416 -48.50 -3.53 -41.74
CA LYS A 416 -48.76 -4.04 -43.09
C LYS A 416 -49.54 -5.35 -43.12
N ASP A 417 -49.72 -6.01 -41.94
CA ASP A 417 -50.60 -7.15 -41.74
C ASP A 417 -51.95 -6.68 -41.10
#